data_6747075797f215e3d6255808ebc5c2be
#
_entry.id   6747075797f215e3d6255808ebc5c2be
#
_cell.length_a   1.000
_cell.length_b   1.000
_cell.length_c   1.000
_cell.angle_alpha   90.00
_cell.angle_beta   90.00
_cell.angle_gamma   90.00
#
_symmetry.space_group_name_H-M   'P 1'
#
loop_
_entity.id
_entity.type
_entity.pdbx_description
1 polymer ?
#
loop_
_entity_poly.entity_id
_entity_poly.type
_entity_poly.pdbx_seq_one_letter_code
_entity_poly.pdbx_strand_id
1 'polypeptide(L)'
;MTIYLCGGINALSDSQASDWRELAKSHLPEFTILDPMRRDYRGVESSNVAEIIRGDIADIDASDALIVNASRPSWGTAMEVFYAFNAGKVVISFGAGD
;
A
#
# COMPACT_ATOMS: atom_id res chain seq x y z
N MET A 1 3.86 16.13 -4.50
CA MET A 1 2.73 15.23 -4.17
C MET A 1 3.29 13.93 -3.62
N THR A 2 2.66 13.43 -2.59
CA THR A 2 3.07 12.17 -1.91
C THR A 2 2.04 11.09 -2.21
N ILE A 3 2.51 9.91 -2.60
CA ILE A 3 1.69 8.78 -3.01
C ILE A 3 2.04 7.56 -2.16
N TYR A 4 1.01 6.91 -1.60
CA TYR A 4 1.15 5.65 -0.87
C TYR A 4 0.82 4.48 -1.79
N LEU A 5 1.67 3.46 -1.80
CA LEU A 5 1.48 2.26 -2.61
C LEU A 5 0.78 1.19 -1.77
N CYS A 6 -0.47 0.92 -2.11
CA CYS A 6 -1.36 0.04 -1.34
C CYS A 6 -1.59 -1.27 -2.10
N GLY A 7 -1.38 -2.40 -1.45
CA GLY A 7 -1.59 -3.72 -2.04
C GLY A 7 -1.18 -4.82 -1.10
N GLY A 8 -1.54 -6.05 -1.40
CA GLY A 8 -1.22 -7.20 -0.56
C GLY A 8 0.28 -7.40 -0.41
N ILE A 9 0.68 -7.83 0.77
CA ILE A 9 2.07 -8.16 1.09
C ILE A 9 2.14 -9.54 1.72
N ASN A 10 1.31 -9.79 2.70
CA ASN A 10 1.32 -11.05 3.47
C ASN A 10 1.01 -12.23 2.56
N ALA A 11 1.74 -13.31 2.72
CA ALA A 11 1.60 -14.57 1.97
C ALA A 11 1.86 -14.43 0.46
N LEU A 12 2.45 -13.33 0.01
CA LEU A 12 2.86 -13.17 -1.39
C LEU A 12 4.35 -13.43 -1.53
N SER A 13 4.77 -13.83 -2.74
CA SER A 13 6.20 -13.93 -3.07
C SER A 13 6.80 -12.51 -3.13
N ASP A 14 8.12 -12.43 -3.14
CA ASP A 14 8.81 -11.15 -3.28
C ASP A 14 8.38 -10.43 -4.55
N SER A 15 8.36 -11.14 -5.68
CA SER A 15 7.94 -10.52 -6.95
C SER A 15 6.50 -10.02 -6.89
N GLN A 16 5.58 -10.80 -6.32
CA GLN A 16 4.18 -10.40 -6.22
C GLN A 16 4.00 -9.15 -5.35
N ALA A 17 4.80 -9.02 -4.30
CA ALA A 17 4.70 -7.89 -3.39
C ALA A 17 5.46 -6.65 -3.88
N SER A 18 6.57 -6.84 -4.59
CA SER A 18 7.53 -5.77 -4.85
C SER A 18 7.59 -5.27 -6.28
N ASP A 19 7.41 -6.13 -7.27
CA ASP A 19 7.68 -5.75 -8.67
C ASP A 19 6.83 -4.58 -9.15
N TRP A 20 5.54 -4.60 -8.86
CA TRP A 20 4.66 -3.51 -9.27
C TRP A 20 4.99 -2.20 -8.54
N ARG A 21 5.47 -2.30 -7.30
CA ARG A 21 5.87 -1.14 -6.51
C ARG A 21 7.12 -0.49 -7.09
N GLU A 22 8.10 -1.31 -7.46
CA GLU A 22 9.32 -0.80 -8.09
C GLU A 22 9.02 -0.18 -9.46
N LEU A 23 8.11 -0.78 -10.21
CA LEU A 23 7.68 -0.23 -11.49
C LEU A 23 7.01 1.14 -11.30
N ALA A 24 6.12 1.26 -10.32
CA ALA A 24 5.47 2.53 -10.01
C ALA A 24 6.50 3.61 -9.65
N LYS A 25 7.46 3.28 -8.79
CA LYS A 25 8.52 4.22 -8.41
C LYS A 25 9.30 4.70 -9.62
N SER A 26 9.63 3.80 -10.55
CA SER A 26 10.43 4.13 -11.73
C SER A 26 9.69 5.03 -12.72
N HIS A 27 8.36 4.94 -12.75
CA HIS A 27 7.53 5.76 -13.65
C HIS A 27 7.09 7.09 -13.04
N LEU A 28 7.27 7.27 -11.73
CA LEU A 28 6.81 8.46 -11.00
C LEU A 28 7.95 9.11 -10.21
N PRO A 29 9.10 9.41 -10.85
CA PRO A 29 10.26 9.93 -10.12
C PRO A 29 10.04 11.33 -9.54
N GLU A 30 9.06 12.08 -10.05
CA GLU A 30 8.74 13.43 -9.57
C GLU A 30 7.89 13.43 -8.31
N PHE A 31 7.40 12.28 -7.88
CA PHE A 31 6.56 12.16 -6.68
C PHE A 31 7.32 11.55 -5.53
N THR A 32 6.91 11.92 -4.30
CA THR A 32 7.39 11.21 -3.10
C THR A 32 6.55 9.95 -2.93
N ILE A 33 7.20 8.80 -2.93
CA ILE A 33 6.51 7.51 -2.83
C ILE A 33 6.73 6.93 -1.43
N LEU A 34 5.64 6.62 -0.74
CA LEU A 34 5.67 5.91 0.53
C LEU A 34 5.27 4.46 0.27
N ASP A 35 6.24 3.58 0.37
CA ASP A 35 6.07 2.16 0.12
C ASP A 35 6.13 1.40 1.45
N PRO A 36 5.04 0.73 1.87
CA PRO A 36 5.04 0.00 3.15
C PRO A 36 6.03 -1.16 3.17
N MET A 37 6.49 -1.64 2.01
CA MET A 37 7.53 -2.69 1.95
C MET A 37 8.86 -2.25 2.55
N ARG A 38 9.09 -0.95 2.75
CA ARG A 38 10.29 -0.48 3.45
C ARG A 38 10.29 -0.90 4.93
N ARG A 39 9.14 -1.31 5.45
CA ARG A 39 8.96 -1.90 6.78
C ARG A 39 8.43 -3.31 6.59
N ASP A 40 9.31 -4.25 6.30
CA ASP A 40 8.91 -5.62 5.97
C ASP A 40 8.69 -6.44 7.24
N TYR A 41 7.43 -6.76 7.51
CA TYR A 41 7.02 -7.56 8.66
C TYR A 41 6.63 -8.99 8.29
N ARG A 42 6.92 -9.43 7.06
CA ARG A 42 6.56 -10.78 6.64
C ARG A 42 7.17 -11.82 7.57
N GLY A 43 6.34 -12.77 8.02
CA GLY A 43 6.76 -13.81 8.97
C GLY A 43 6.61 -13.40 10.44
N VAL A 44 6.39 -12.13 10.75
CA VAL A 44 6.22 -11.64 12.13
C VAL A 44 4.99 -10.74 12.29
N GLU A 45 4.06 -10.81 11.36
CA GLU A 45 2.88 -9.95 11.33
C GLU A 45 2.05 -10.06 12.61
N SER A 46 1.85 -11.29 13.10
CA SER A 46 0.98 -11.51 14.26
C SER A 46 1.53 -10.88 15.54
N SER A 47 2.84 -10.66 15.63
CA SER A 47 3.48 -10.02 16.78
C SER A 47 3.52 -8.50 16.67
N ASN A 48 3.23 -7.94 15.48
CA ASN A 48 3.45 -6.52 15.17
C ASN A 48 2.22 -5.84 14.60
N VAL A 49 1.02 -6.40 14.79
CA VAL A 49 -0.20 -5.90 14.15
C VAL A 49 -0.43 -4.40 14.42
N ALA A 50 -0.35 -4.00 15.69
CA ALA A 50 -0.60 -2.60 16.04
C ALA A 50 0.44 -1.67 15.44
N GLU A 51 1.70 -2.08 15.39
CA GLU A 51 2.79 -1.30 14.80
C GLU A 51 2.61 -1.15 13.30
N ILE A 52 2.24 -2.24 12.62
CA ILE A 52 1.97 -2.24 11.18
C ILE A 52 0.84 -1.27 10.86
N ILE A 53 -0.28 -1.37 11.58
CA ILE A 53 -1.45 -0.52 11.35
C ILE A 53 -1.08 0.94 11.56
N ARG A 54 -0.40 1.26 12.67
CA ARG A 54 -0.02 2.66 12.97
C ARG A 54 0.89 3.23 11.90
N GLY A 55 1.86 2.44 11.42
CA GLY A 55 2.78 2.87 10.38
C GLY A 55 2.07 3.13 9.05
N ASP A 56 1.19 2.24 8.67
CA ASP A 56 0.45 2.36 7.41
C ASP A 56 -0.51 3.54 7.45
N ILE A 57 -1.22 3.73 8.56
CA ILE A 57 -2.13 4.88 8.74
C ILE A 57 -1.36 6.19 8.69
N ALA A 58 -0.20 6.25 9.34
CA ALA A 58 0.62 7.46 9.31
C ALA A 58 1.07 7.78 7.88
N ASP A 59 1.43 6.77 7.10
CA ASP A 59 1.81 6.96 5.70
C ASP A 59 0.63 7.46 4.86
N ILE A 60 -0.56 6.91 5.05
CA ILE A 60 -1.76 7.34 4.34
C ILE A 60 -2.08 8.79 4.71
N ASP A 61 -2.02 9.14 5.99
CA ASP A 61 -2.28 10.51 6.44
C ASP A 61 -1.31 11.51 5.79
N ALA A 62 -0.07 11.10 5.59
CA ALA A 62 0.95 11.94 4.96
C ALA A 62 0.84 12.00 3.44
N SER A 63 -0.03 11.18 2.84
CA SER A 63 -0.15 11.07 1.39
C SER A 63 -1.28 11.93 0.85
N ASP A 64 -1.17 12.31 -0.40
CA ASP A 64 -2.23 13.00 -1.16
C ASP A 64 -3.08 12.00 -1.93
N ALA A 65 -2.48 10.89 -2.33
CA ALA A 65 -3.14 9.88 -3.15
C ALA A 65 -2.64 8.48 -2.82
N LEU A 66 -3.46 7.49 -3.11
CA LEU A 66 -3.09 6.08 -3.08
C LEU A 66 -3.12 5.51 -4.49
N ILE A 67 -2.12 4.70 -4.81
CA ILE A 67 -2.17 3.80 -5.96
C ILE A 67 -2.38 2.41 -5.38
N VAL A 68 -3.45 1.75 -5.81
CA VAL A 68 -3.92 0.50 -5.22
C VAL A 68 -3.81 -0.63 -6.22
N ASN A 69 -3.02 -1.65 -5.88
CA ASN A 69 -3.03 -2.90 -6.63
C ASN A 69 -4.14 -3.79 -6.07
N ALA A 70 -5.24 -3.89 -6.82
CA ALA A 70 -6.42 -4.67 -6.43
C ALA A 70 -6.46 -6.05 -7.09
N SER A 71 -5.33 -6.53 -7.61
CA SER A 71 -5.30 -7.81 -8.34
C SER A 71 -5.50 -9.03 -7.43
N ARG A 72 -5.32 -8.87 -6.13
CA ARG A 72 -5.53 -9.95 -5.15
C ARG A 72 -6.34 -9.45 -3.97
N PRO A 73 -7.27 -10.27 -3.44
CA PRO A 73 -8.01 -9.89 -2.23
C PRO A 73 -7.05 -9.69 -1.05
N SER A 74 -7.29 -8.66 -0.26
CA SER A 74 -6.48 -8.36 0.91
C SER A 74 -7.32 -7.54 1.89
N TRP A 75 -7.44 -8.03 3.12
CA TRP A 75 -8.15 -7.31 4.18
C TRP A 75 -7.48 -5.98 4.49
N GLY A 76 -6.14 -5.96 4.56
CA GLY A 76 -5.39 -4.75 4.82
C GLY A 76 -5.60 -3.70 3.74
N THR A 77 -5.56 -4.12 2.48
CA THR A 77 -5.80 -3.23 1.35
C THR A 77 -7.20 -2.63 1.42
N ALA A 78 -8.22 -3.46 1.69
CA ALA A 78 -9.60 -2.98 1.79
C ALA A 78 -9.76 -1.94 2.90
N MET A 79 -9.17 -2.20 4.06
CA MET A 79 -9.21 -1.27 5.20
C MET A 79 -8.52 0.06 4.88
N GLU A 80 -7.37 0.00 4.24
CA GLU A 80 -6.59 1.19 3.88
C GLU A 80 -7.31 2.04 2.85
N VAL A 81 -7.91 1.40 1.85
CA VAL A 81 -8.70 2.11 0.84
C VAL A 81 -9.88 2.82 1.48
N PHE A 82 -10.61 2.15 2.36
CA PHE A 82 -11.73 2.73 3.06
C PHE A 82 -11.30 3.93 3.91
N TYR A 83 -10.21 3.76 4.67
CA TYR A 83 -9.67 4.84 5.50
C TYR A 83 -9.28 6.06 4.64
N ALA A 84 -8.57 5.82 3.55
CA ALA A 84 -8.11 6.88 2.66
C ALA A 84 -9.28 7.61 2.01
N PHE A 85 -10.27 6.86 1.55
CA PHE A 85 -11.47 7.45 0.95
C PHE A 85 -12.18 8.39 1.93
N ASN A 86 -12.36 7.93 3.17
CA ASN A 86 -13.01 8.74 4.19
C ASN A 86 -12.19 9.96 4.60
N ALA A 87 -10.88 9.89 4.46
CA ALA A 87 -9.98 11.00 4.74
C ALA A 87 -9.87 11.99 3.56
N GLY A 88 -10.59 11.77 2.49
CA GLY A 88 -10.58 12.65 1.33
C GLY A 88 -9.38 12.50 0.41
N LYS A 89 -8.66 11.40 0.51
CA LYS A 89 -7.51 11.14 -0.38
C LYS A 89 -7.99 10.68 -1.75
N VAL A 90 -7.20 10.96 -2.78
CA VAL A 90 -7.44 10.42 -4.12
C VAL A 90 -7.05 8.95 -4.12
N VAL A 91 -7.93 8.09 -4.63
CA VAL A 91 -7.67 6.64 -4.70
C VAL A 91 -7.72 6.21 -6.16
N ILE A 92 -6.61 5.67 -6.65
CA ILE A 92 -6.47 5.18 -8.02
C ILE A 92 -6.17 3.69 -7.93
N SER A 93 -7.04 2.85 -8.48
CA SER A 93 -6.85 1.40 -8.42
C SER A 93 -6.63 0.80 -9.79
N PHE A 94 -5.92 -0.32 -9.82
CA PHE A 94 -5.69 -1.11 -11.03
C PHE A 94 -5.69 -2.60 -10.68
N GLY A 95 -5.81 -3.45 -11.70
CA GLY A 95 -5.72 -4.89 -11.53
C GLY A 95 -6.97 -5.54 -10.93
N ALA A 96 -8.04 -4.79 -10.73
CA ALA A 96 -9.28 -5.36 -10.25
C ALA A 96 -9.93 -6.15 -11.37
N GLY A 97 -9.93 -7.46 -11.25
CA GLY A 97 -10.74 -8.32 -12.09
C GLY A 97 -12.19 -8.15 -11.72
N ASP A 98 -13.05 -8.49 -12.60
CA ASP A 98 -14.48 -8.44 -12.29
C ASP A 98 -15.11 -9.77 -12.03
#